data_11ecc313699a4c31b8cdb530b1cbb220
#
_entry.id   11ecc313699a4c31b8cdb530b1cbb220
#
_cell.length_a   1.000
_cell.length_b   1.000
_cell.length_c   1.000
_cell.angle_alpha   90.00
_cell.angle_beta   90.00
_cell.angle_gamma   90.00
#
_symmetry.space_group_name_H-M   'P 1'
#
loop_
_entity.id
_entity.type
_entity.pdbx_description
1 polymer ?
#
loop_
_entity_poly.entity_id
_entity_poly.type
_entity_poly.pdbx_seq_one_letter_code
_entity_poly.pdbx_strand_id
1 'polypeptide(L)'
;MTFEQRLYEQVRQVLPETTTRTFSRDCGMSDNYLCSIQSQGLKMSTAALLHLAESMEHRQALEQTHKPIDAVLQLITNEVATRTNNINSASITVQRLITKSIAAAAYQRDCVHNLAPITMGWL
;
A
#
# COMPACT_ATOMS: atom_id res chain seq x y z
N MET A 1 14.96 -14.01 -1.53
CA MET A 1 13.99 -13.21 -0.74
C MET A 1 12.87 -12.77 -1.65
N THR A 2 11.64 -13.01 -1.25
CA THR A 2 10.47 -12.60 -2.05
C THR A 2 10.23 -11.10 -1.94
N PHE A 3 9.40 -10.55 -2.86
CA PHE A 3 9.00 -9.15 -2.78
C PHE A 3 8.32 -8.85 -1.43
N GLU A 4 7.43 -9.74 -0.99
CA GLU A 4 6.71 -9.57 0.28
C GLU A 4 7.65 -9.48 1.46
N GLN A 5 8.68 -10.30 1.48
CA GLN A 5 9.69 -10.27 2.54
C GLN A 5 10.49 -8.97 2.51
N ARG A 6 10.89 -8.51 1.33
CA ARG A 6 11.59 -7.23 1.19
C ARG A 6 10.73 -6.06 1.66
N LEU A 7 9.46 -6.08 1.28
CA LEU A 7 8.52 -5.04 1.69
C LEU A 7 8.36 -5.03 3.20
N TYR A 8 8.17 -6.19 3.80
CA TYR A 8 8.04 -6.33 5.25
C TYR A 8 9.28 -5.79 5.97
N GLU A 9 10.47 -6.14 5.49
CA GLU A 9 11.71 -5.64 6.09
C GLU A 9 11.85 -4.13 5.97
N GLN A 10 11.45 -3.54 4.83
CA GLN A 10 11.47 -2.09 4.68
C GLN A 10 10.49 -1.41 5.63
N VAL A 11 9.30 -1.98 5.81
CA VAL A 11 8.34 -1.43 6.77
C VAL A 11 8.92 -1.49 8.18
N ARG A 12 9.61 -2.56 8.54
CA ARG A 12 10.24 -2.67 9.87
C ARG A 12 11.36 -1.67 10.08
N GLN A 13 12.04 -1.22 9.02
CA GLN A 13 13.05 -0.18 9.16
C GLN A 13 12.44 1.17 9.50
N VAL A 14 11.24 1.46 9.00
CA VAL A 14 10.54 2.72 9.30
C VAL A 14 9.71 2.60 10.58
N LEU A 15 9.21 1.41 10.87
CA LEU A 15 8.40 1.11 12.05
C LEU A 15 8.96 -0.15 12.72
N PRO A 16 9.97 -0.02 13.61
CA PRO A 16 10.62 -1.19 14.20
C PRO A 16 9.68 -2.10 15.00
N GLU A 17 8.57 -1.56 15.50
CA GLU A 17 7.59 -2.35 16.26
C GLU A 17 6.70 -3.23 15.38
N THR A 18 6.84 -3.15 14.06
CA THR A 18 6.00 -3.89 13.13
C THR A 18 6.15 -5.40 13.33
N THR A 19 5.03 -6.09 13.46
CA THR A 19 4.94 -7.55 13.48
C THR A 19 4.17 -8.00 12.24
N THR A 20 4.15 -9.31 11.99
CA THR A 20 3.35 -9.85 10.87
C THR A 20 1.88 -9.50 11.01
N ARG A 21 1.37 -9.42 12.24
CA ARG A 21 -0.03 -9.05 12.50
C ARG A 21 -0.29 -7.58 12.17
N THR A 22 0.54 -6.67 12.66
CA THR A 22 0.34 -5.24 12.41
C THR A 22 0.55 -4.92 10.95
N PHE A 23 1.51 -5.55 10.30
CA PHE A 23 1.71 -5.41 8.86
C PHE A 23 0.45 -5.83 8.10
N SER A 24 -0.13 -6.97 8.44
CA SER A 24 -1.34 -7.47 7.79
C SER A 24 -2.52 -6.51 7.98
N ARG A 25 -2.67 -5.94 9.17
CA ARG A 25 -3.71 -4.95 9.44
C ARG A 25 -3.49 -3.68 8.62
N ASP A 26 -2.26 -3.23 8.50
CA ASP A 26 -1.92 -2.05 7.70
C ASP A 26 -2.22 -2.28 6.21
N CYS A 27 -2.25 -3.53 5.77
CA CYS A 27 -2.69 -3.89 4.44
C CYS A 27 -4.21 -3.98 4.30
N GLY A 28 -4.96 -3.72 5.37
CA GLY A 28 -6.41 -3.84 5.38
C GLY A 28 -6.90 -5.27 5.43
N MET A 29 -6.06 -6.20 5.87
CA MET A 29 -6.35 -7.62 5.87
C MET A 29 -6.41 -8.17 7.30
N SER A 30 -6.78 -9.45 7.43
CA SER A 30 -6.79 -10.12 8.72
C SER A 30 -5.37 -10.28 9.27
N ASP A 31 -5.28 -10.53 10.58
CA ASP A 31 -3.99 -10.66 11.27
C ASP A 31 -3.07 -11.74 10.69
N ASN A 32 -3.65 -12.75 10.06
CA ASN A 32 -2.92 -13.90 9.52
C ASN A 32 -2.57 -13.76 8.04
N TYR A 33 -2.87 -12.63 7.42
CA TYR A 33 -2.76 -12.47 5.97
C TYR A 33 -1.34 -12.75 5.47
N LEU A 34 -0.35 -12.08 6.04
CA LEU A 34 1.05 -12.24 5.57
C LEU A 34 1.53 -13.68 5.73
N CYS A 35 1.26 -14.28 6.89
CA CYS A 35 1.66 -15.67 7.12
C CYS A 35 0.96 -16.63 6.17
N SER A 36 -0.32 -16.40 5.87
CA SER A 36 -1.08 -17.23 4.95
C SER A 36 -0.53 -17.17 3.53
N ILE A 37 -0.28 -15.97 3.01
CA ILE A 37 0.23 -15.87 1.63
C ILE A 37 1.64 -16.43 1.53
N GLN A 38 2.47 -16.26 2.54
CA GLN A 38 3.83 -16.82 2.54
C GLN A 38 3.80 -18.35 2.55
N SER A 39 2.96 -18.96 3.39
CA SER A 39 2.87 -20.41 3.48
C SER A 39 2.28 -21.04 2.22
N GLN A 40 1.45 -20.30 1.48
CA GLN A 40 0.84 -20.77 0.24
C GLN A 40 1.60 -20.38 -1.01
N GLY A 41 2.70 -19.63 -0.86
CA GLY A 41 3.47 -19.15 -2.01
C GLY A 41 2.72 -18.13 -2.87
N LEU A 42 1.77 -17.41 -2.27
CA LEU A 42 0.96 -16.42 -2.98
C LEU A 42 1.58 -15.03 -2.87
N LYS A 43 1.18 -14.15 -3.78
CA LYS A 43 1.59 -12.74 -3.76
C LYS A 43 0.54 -11.88 -3.08
N MET A 44 0.98 -10.75 -2.52
CA MET A 44 0.05 -9.77 -2.00
C MET A 44 -0.81 -9.21 -3.13
N SER A 45 -2.09 -8.99 -2.83
CA SER A 45 -2.98 -8.36 -3.80
C SER A 45 -2.61 -6.89 -4.01
N THR A 46 -2.94 -6.34 -5.17
CA THR A 46 -2.71 -4.92 -5.45
C THR A 46 -3.48 -4.05 -4.47
N ALA A 47 -4.70 -4.45 -4.11
CA ALA A 47 -5.49 -3.72 -3.11
C ALA A 47 -4.77 -3.66 -1.76
N ALA A 48 -4.16 -4.76 -1.33
CA ALA A 48 -3.40 -4.79 -0.08
C ALA A 48 -2.20 -3.85 -0.15
N LEU A 49 -1.49 -3.82 -1.27
CA LEU A 49 -0.35 -2.92 -1.46
C LEU A 49 -0.76 -1.46 -1.39
N LEU A 50 -1.85 -1.09 -2.04
CA LEU A 50 -2.34 0.29 -2.03
C LEU A 50 -2.81 0.68 -0.63
N HIS A 51 -3.47 -0.22 0.07
CA HIS A 51 -3.92 0.03 1.43
C HIS A 51 -2.73 0.22 2.37
N LEU A 52 -1.67 -0.58 2.20
CA LEU A 52 -0.45 -0.43 2.98
C LEU A 52 0.18 0.94 2.73
N ALA A 53 0.26 1.38 1.48
CA ALA A 53 0.80 2.69 1.14
C ALA A 53 0.03 3.80 1.85
N GLU A 54 -1.28 3.71 1.85
CA GLU A 54 -2.14 4.68 2.53
C GLU A 54 -1.90 4.67 4.04
N SER A 55 -1.79 3.49 4.64
CA SER A 55 -1.51 3.35 6.06
C SER A 55 -0.17 3.97 6.44
N MET A 56 0.86 3.75 5.62
CA MET A 56 2.19 4.31 5.87
C MET A 56 2.18 5.84 5.77
N GLU A 57 1.49 6.39 4.79
CA GLU A 57 1.31 7.83 4.66
C GLU A 57 0.63 8.41 5.91
N HIS A 58 -0.39 7.74 6.39
CA HIS A 58 -1.11 8.17 7.58
C HIS A 58 -0.20 8.17 8.82
N ARG A 59 0.58 7.10 8.99
CA ARG A 59 1.51 7.02 10.11
C ARG A 59 2.60 8.06 10.04
N GLN A 60 3.11 8.38 8.84
CA GLN A 60 4.09 9.44 8.68
C GLN A 60 3.50 10.80 9.02
N ALA A 61 2.25 11.05 8.62
CA ALA A 61 1.56 12.28 8.95
C ALA A 61 1.37 12.46 10.46
N LEU A 62 1.24 11.36 11.19
CA LEU A 62 1.13 11.36 12.65
C LEU A 62 2.51 11.29 13.35
N GLU A 63 3.58 11.40 12.59
CA GLU A 63 4.95 11.35 13.11
C GLU A 63 5.27 10.07 13.88
N GLN A 64 4.68 8.95 13.45
CA GLN A 64 4.87 7.63 14.07
C GLN A 64 6.02 6.84 13.45
N THR A 65 6.55 7.28 12.32
CA THR A 65 7.63 6.58 11.62
C THR A 65 8.98 7.11 12.08
N HIS A 66 9.96 6.22 12.17
CA HIS A 66 11.32 6.56 12.60
C HIS A 66 12.20 7.05 11.44
N LYS A 67 11.82 6.72 10.21
CA LYS A 67 12.52 7.11 8.98
C LYS A 67 11.50 7.48 7.93
N PRO A 68 11.92 8.19 6.86
CA PRO A 68 11.02 8.46 5.74
C PRO A 68 10.51 7.18 5.10
N ILE A 69 9.28 7.18 4.64
CA ILE A 69 8.62 6.01 4.05
C ILE A 69 8.89 5.86 2.56
N ASP A 70 9.78 6.69 1.99
CA ASP A 70 10.00 6.74 0.54
C ASP A 70 10.38 5.39 -0.04
N ALA A 71 11.24 4.63 0.65
CA ALA A 71 11.66 3.31 0.19
C ALA A 71 10.49 2.33 0.13
N VAL A 72 9.60 2.37 1.11
CA VAL A 72 8.40 1.54 1.13
C VAL A 72 7.49 1.89 -0.04
N LEU A 73 7.22 3.18 -0.23
CA LEU A 73 6.37 3.64 -1.33
C LEU A 73 6.98 3.29 -2.68
N GLN A 74 8.30 3.38 -2.80
CA GLN A 74 8.99 3.05 -4.05
C GLN A 74 8.83 1.57 -4.39
N LEU A 75 8.97 0.68 -3.42
CA LEU A 75 8.77 -0.75 -3.64
C LEU A 75 7.33 -1.03 -4.11
N ILE A 76 6.35 -0.42 -3.45
CA ILE A 76 4.95 -0.60 -3.82
C ILE A 76 4.69 -0.07 -5.22
N THR A 77 5.18 1.14 -5.51
CA THR A 77 4.99 1.76 -6.82
C THR A 77 5.58 0.90 -7.93
N ASN A 78 6.79 0.40 -7.73
CA ASN A 78 7.46 -0.43 -8.73
C ASN A 78 6.69 -1.73 -8.98
N GLU A 79 6.19 -2.35 -7.92
CA GLU A 79 5.43 -3.58 -8.05
C GLU A 79 4.10 -3.36 -8.77
N VAL A 80 3.38 -2.30 -8.41
CA VAL A 80 2.11 -1.97 -9.06
C VAL A 80 2.34 -1.63 -10.54
N ALA A 81 3.39 -0.87 -10.84
CA ALA A 81 3.74 -0.56 -12.23
C ALA A 81 4.05 -1.82 -13.04
N THR A 82 4.80 -2.76 -12.45
CA THR A 82 5.11 -4.03 -13.09
C THR A 82 3.84 -4.83 -13.39
N ARG A 83 2.93 -4.89 -12.43
CA ARG A 83 1.65 -5.58 -12.62
C ARG A 83 0.81 -4.94 -13.70
N THR A 84 0.78 -3.61 -13.75
CA THR A 84 0.06 -2.85 -14.78
C THR A 84 0.66 -3.11 -16.15
N ASN A 85 1.98 -3.11 -16.27
CA ASN A 85 2.66 -3.41 -17.55
C ASN A 85 2.38 -4.83 -18.01
N ASN A 86 2.35 -5.79 -17.10
CA ASN A 86 2.05 -7.18 -17.44
C ASN A 86 0.62 -7.37 -17.91
N ILE A 87 -0.26 -6.42 -17.63
CA ILE A 87 -1.66 -6.45 -18.06
C ILE A 87 -1.86 -5.68 -19.37
N ASN A 88 -0.81 -5.11 -19.97
CA ASN A 88 -0.91 -4.38 -21.22
C ASN A 88 -1.45 -5.24 -22.37
N SER A 89 -1.37 -6.56 -22.29
CA SER A 89 -1.99 -7.46 -23.24
C SER A 89 -3.47 -7.74 -22.90
N ALA A 90 -3.95 -7.30 -21.76
CA ALA A 90 -5.34 -7.48 -21.34
C ALA A 90 -6.25 -6.46 -22.04
N SER A 91 -7.55 -6.59 -21.85
CA SER A 91 -8.51 -5.68 -22.45
C SER A 91 -8.28 -4.25 -21.94
N ILE A 92 -8.61 -3.28 -22.79
CA ILE A 92 -8.54 -1.86 -22.46
C ILE A 92 -9.36 -1.56 -21.21
N THR A 93 -10.49 -2.23 -21.03
CA THR A 93 -11.37 -2.06 -19.88
C THR A 93 -10.64 -2.40 -18.58
N VAL A 94 -9.92 -3.54 -18.56
CA VAL A 94 -9.18 -3.95 -17.39
C VAL A 94 -8.05 -2.96 -17.08
N GLN A 95 -7.33 -2.52 -18.10
CA GLN A 95 -6.27 -1.51 -17.94
C GLN A 95 -6.82 -0.22 -17.34
N ARG A 96 -7.97 0.23 -17.81
CA ARG A 96 -8.62 1.44 -17.29
C ARG A 96 -9.02 1.28 -15.83
N LEU A 97 -9.55 0.13 -15.46
CA LEU A 97 -9.96 -0.12 -14.08
C LEU A 97 -8.76 -0.10 -13.13
N ILE A 98 -7.64 -0.69 -13.53
CA ILE A 98 -6.42 -0.68 -12.72
C ILE A 98 -5.89 0.75 -12.56
N THR A 99 -5.79 1.49 -13.66
CA THR A 99 -5.33 2.88 -13.64
C THR A 99 -6.22 3.74 -12.75
N LYS A 100 -7.52 3.55 -12.86
CA LYS A 100 -8.50 4.29 -12.06
C LYS A 100 -8.34 3.97 -10.57
N SER A 101 -8.09 2.72 -10.22
CA SER A 101 -7.88 2.32 -8.84
C SER A 101 -6.64 2.97 -8.24
N ILE A 102 -5.55 3.04 -9.00
CA ILE A 102 -4.32 3.70 -8.57
C ILE A 102 -4.56 5.19 -8.35
N ALA A 103 -5.23 5.84 -9.30
CA ALA A 103 -5.56 7.26 -9.21
C ALA A 103 -6.49 7.55 -8.03
N ALA A 104 -7.46 6.68 -7.78
CA ALA A 104 -8.38 6.84 -6.65
C ALA A 104 -7.63 6.73 -5.32
N ALA A 105 -6.68 5.79 -5.19
CA ALA A 105 -5.89 5.65 -3.99
C ALA A 105 -5.04 6.89 -3.73
N ALA A 106 -4.41 7.44 -4.77
CA ALA A 106 -3.64 8.67 -4.67
C ALA A 106 -4.52 9.85 -4.27
N TYR A 107 -5.68 9.97 -4.88
CA TYR A 107 -6.64 11.03 -4.56
C TYR A 107 -7.09 10.94 -3.09
N GLN A 108 -7.37 9.76 -2.60
CA GLN A 108 -7.77 9.58 -1.20
C GLN A 108 -6.67 10.02 -0.23
N ARG A 109 -5.40 9.71 -0.54
CA ARG A 109 -4.29 10.17 0.28
C ARG A 109 -4.22 11.68 0.33
N ASP A 110 -4.34 12.33 -0.83
CA ASP A 110 -4.32 13.79 -0.90
C ASP A 110 -5.49 14.40 -0.12
N CYS A 111 -6.67 13.80 -0.19
CA CYS A 111 -7.82 14.24 0.58
C CYS A 111 -7.59 14.11 2.08
N VAL A 112 -6.91 13.06 2.52
CA VAL A 112 -6.58 12.89 3.94
C VAL A 112 -5.66 14.01 4.43
N HIS A 113 -4.66 14.38 3.62
CA HIS A 113 -3.74 15.47 3.99
C HIS A 113 -4.44 16.82 4.05
N ASN A 114 -5.47 17.02 3.25
CA ASN A 114 -6.20 18.27 3.17
C ASN A 114 -7.58 18.16 3.79
N LEU A 115 -7.80 17.19 4.64
CA LEU A 115 -9.13 16.79 5.10
C LEU A 115 -9.91 17.92 5.75
N ALA A 116 -9.26 18.69 6.64
CA ALA A 116 -9.98 19.71 7.39
C ALA A 116 -10.65 20.74 6.49
N PRO A 117 -9.94 21.39 5.53
CA PRO A 117 -10.62 22.36 4.67
C PRO A 117 -11.66 21.71 3.75
N ILE A 118 -11.38 20.52 3.24
CA ILE A 118 -12.30 19.84 2.34
C ILE A 118 -13.57 19.42 3.10
N THR A 119 -13.41 18.85 4.27
CA THR A 119 -14.52 18.38 5.07
C THR A 119 -15.47 19.49 5.42
N MET A 120 -14.95 20.66 5.71
CA MET A 120 -15.78 21.81 6.04
C MET A 120 -16.42 22.44 4.82
N GLY A 121 -15.76 22.33 3.69
CA GLY A 121 -16.15 23.08 2.50
C GLY A 121 -17.46 22.63 1.87
N TRP A 122 -17.88 21.41 2.06
CA TRP A 122 -19.07 20.92 1.40
C TRP A 122 -20.24 20.69 2.36
N LEU A 123 -20.08 21.21 3.52
CA LEU A 123 -21.19 21.31 4.42
C LEU A 123 -21.98 22.58 4.18
#